data_b625f3d39278b2b0177c79a90aff1846
#
_entry.id   b625f3d39278b2b0177c79a90aff1846
#
_cell.length_a   1.000
_cell.length_b   1.000
_cell.length_c   1.000
_cell.angle_alpha   90.00
_cell.angle_beta   90.00
_cell.angle_gamma   90.00
#
_symmetry.space_group_name_H-M   'P 1'
#
loop_
_entity.id
_entity.type
_entity.pdbx_description
1 polymer ?
#
loop_
_entity_poly.entity_id
_entity_poly.type
_entity_poly.pdbx_seq_one_letter_code
_entity_poly.pdbx_strand_id
1 'polypeptide(L)'
;MTTYSEGNYIGDVVKYEVKEYSREAVTIKSGSGALKAGAVLEIDSSTGKYQPLSFTAAAGNNAAVYGTPAAVLIKDIDATSADATGLVVVRHAIVAENKLKYAFSDATAIANAKDGLAALGIVARKGE
;
A
#
# COMPACT_ATOMS: atom_id res chain seq x y z
N MET A 1 17.86 22.73 7.57
CA MET A 1 17.04 21.67 7.00
C MET A 1 15.60 22.13 6.82
N THR A 2 15.02 21.78 5.71
CA THR A 2 13.65 22.17 5.43
C THR A 2 12.69 21.07 5.86
N THR A 3 11.62 21.48 6.53
CA THR A 3 10.57 20.56 6.95
C THR A 3 9.35 20.76 6.06
N TYR A 4 8.82 19.69 5.55
CA TYR A 4 7.64 19.73 4.70
C TYR A 4 6.45 19.12 5.44
N SER A 5 5.28 19.67 5.22
CA SER A 5 4.06 19.21 5.87
C SER A 5 3.17 18.37 4.98
N GLU A 6 3.46 18.32 3.70
CA GLU A 6 2.74 17.46 2.78
C GLU A 6 3.27 16.03 2.87
N GLY A 7 2.47 15.09 2.56
CA GLY A 7 2.66 13.65 2.55
C GLY A 7 4.00 13.02 2.94
N ASN A 8 4.06 11.74 2.87
CA ASN A 8 5.28 10.99 3.18
C ASN A 8 6.24 11.01 2.01
N TYR A 9 7.52 11.00 2.30
CA TYR A 9 8.55 10.77 1.29
C TYR A 9 8.98 9.32 1.35
N ILE A 10 9.69 8.86 0.32
CA ILE A 10 10.15 7.47 0.24
C ILE A 10 10.91 7.08 1.50
N GLY A 11 11.81 7.95 1.99
CA GLY A 11 12.59 7.67 3.20
C GLY A 11 11.77 7.60 4.46
N ASP A 12 10.55 8.17 4.47
CA ASP A 12 9.66 8.08 5.62
C ASP A 12 8.98 6.71 5.66
N VAL A 13 8.72 6.11 4.51
CA VAL A 13 7.98 4.86 4.38
C VAL A 13 8.92 3.67 4.36
N VAL A 14 9.93 3.69 3.48
CA VAL A 14 10.84 2.57 3.29
C VAL A 14 12.07 2.74 4.17
N LYS A 15 12.27 1.84 5.12
CA LYS A 15 13.41 1.86 6.03
C LYS A 15 14.54 0.94 5.60
N TYR A 16 14.23 -0.03 4.76
CA TYR A 16 15.22 -0.93 4.17
C TYR A 16 14.63 -1.56 2.92
N GLU A 17 15.47 -1.76 1.92
CA GLU A 17 15.07 -2.47 0.70
C GLU A 17 16.32 -3.06 0.03
N VAL A 18 16.09 -4.02 -0.86
CA VAL A 18 17.14 -4.57 -1.70
C VAL A 18 17.15 -3.77 -3.00
N LYS A 19 18.25 -3.07 -3.26
CA LYS A 19 18.35 -2.18 -4.41
C LYS A 19 18.04 -2.91 -5.71
N GLU A 20 17.17 -2.30 -6.53
CA GLU A 20 16.76 -2.82 -7.83
C GLU A 20 15.99 -4.14 -7.77
N TYR A 21 15.63 -4.60 -6.58
CA TYR A 21 14.87 -5.83 -6.39
C TYR A 21 13.53 -5.59 -5.73
N SER A 22 13.50 -4.73 -4.71
CA SER A 22 12.28 -4.50 -3.92
C SER A 22 11.27 -3.62 -4.64
N ARG A 23 11.71 -2.71 -5.48
CA ARG A 23 10.86 -1.73 -6.14
C ARG A 23 10.39 -2.19 -7.51
N GLU A 24 9.18 -1.76 -7.87
CA GLU A 24 8.66 -1.92 -9.23
C GLU A 24 7.84 -0.70 -9.62
N ALA A 25 7.82 -0.39 -10.91
CA ALA A 25 6.88 0.56 -11.48
C ALA A 25 5.68 -0.23 -11.96
N VAL A 26 4.49 0.13 -11.48
CA VAL A 26 3.26 -0.61 -11.80
C VAL A 26 2.17 0.36 -12.24
N THR A 27 1.14 -0.18 -12.91
CA THR A 27 -0.01 0.63 -13.30
C THR A 27 -1.00 0.69 -12.15
N ILE A 28 -1.34 1.89 -11.72
CA ILE A 28 -2.38 2.13 -10.73
C ILE A 28 -3.69 2.39 -11.48
N LYS A 29 -4.72 1.64 -11.13
CA LYS A 29 -6.01 1.67 -11.83
C LYS A 29 -6.68 3.03 -11.69
N SER A 30 -7.26 3.51 -12.79
CA SER A 30 -8.06 4.75 -12.76
C SER A 30 -9.22 4.60 -11.77
N GLY A 31 -9.58 5.68 -11.11
CA GLY A 31 -10.60 5.65 -10.08
C GLY A 31 -10.07 5.35 -8.69
N SER A 32 -8.76 5.08 -8.56
CA SER A 32 -8.15 4.84 -7.27
C SER A 32 -7.99 6.12 -6.44
N GLY A 33 -8.07 7.27 -7.09
CA GLY A 33 -7.97 8.56 -6.40
C GLY A 33 -6.53 9.05 -6.30
N ALA A 34 -6.36 10.11 -5.53
CA ALA A 34 -5.04 10.64 -5.21
C ALA A 34 -4.47 9.83 -4.05
N LEU A 35 -3.42 9.07 -4.32
CA LEU A 35 -2.81 8.19 -3.34
C LEU A 35 -1.50 8.77 -2.84
N LYS A 36 -1.24 8.57 -1.56
CA LYS A 36 -0.02 9.07 -0.91
C LYS A 36 0.95 7.93 -0.67
N ALA A 37 2.23 8.26 -0.59
CA ALA A 37 3.25 7.28 -0.21
C ALA A 37 2.85 6.61 1.11
N GLY A 38 2.97 5.30 1.15
CA GLY A 38 2.51 4.48 2.28
C GLY A 38 1.22 3.74 2.01
N ALA A 39 0.51 4.05 0.92
CA ALA A 39 -0.74 3.36 0.59
C ALA A 39 -0.50 1.89 0.34
N VAL A 40 -1.26 1.03 1.03
CA VAL A 40 -1.19 -0.41 0.82
C VAL A 40 -2.12 -0.77 -0.32
N LEU A 41 -1.60 -1.51 -1.29
CA LEU A 41 -2.29 -1.80 -2.54
C LEU A 41 -2.53 -3.28 -2.72
N GLU A 42 -3.53 -3.60 -3.53
CA GLU A 42 -3.82 -4.97 -3.99
C GLU A 42 -3.82 -4.98 -5.51
N ILE A 43 -3.86 -6.17 -6.10
CA ILE A 43 -3.96 -6.33 -7.55
C ILE A 43 -5.42 -6.62 -7.88
N ASP A 44 -5.98 -5.84 -8.82
CA ASP A 44 -7.30 -6.14 -9.38
C ASP A 44 -7.14 -7.33 -10.32
N SER A 45 -7.72 -8.47 -9.94
CA SER A 45 -7.55 -9.72 -10.69
C SER A 45 -8.12 -9.67 -12.10
N SER A 46 -9.07 -8.78 -12.35
CA SER A 46 -9.67 -8.68 -13.69
C SER A 46 -8.82 -7.87 -14.67
N THR A 47 -7.98 -6.97 -14.19
CA THR A 47 -7.17 -6.11 -15.04
C THR A 47 -5.66 -6.26 -14.81
N GLY A 48 -5.25 -6.82 -13.69
CA GLY A 48 -3.84 -6.90 -13.30
C GLY A 48 -3.28 -5.57 -12.81
N LYS A 49 -4.09 -4.53 -12.70
CA LYS A 49 -3.66 -3.22 -12.22
C LYS A 49 -3.74 -3.14 -10.71
N TYR A 50 -2.99 -2.23 -10.12
CA TYR A 50 -2.98 -2.05 -8.67
C TYR A 50 -4.01 -1.01 -8.25
N GLN A 51 -4.57 -1.22 -7.07
CA GLN A 51 -5.59 -0.34 -6.50
C GLN A 51 -5.47 -0.37 -4.99
N PRO A 52 -6.11 0.57 -4.26
CA PRO A 52 -6.07 0.52 -2.80
C PRO A 52 -6.61 -0.82 -2.28
N LEU A 53 -5.97 -1.33 -1.22
CA LEU A 53 -6.38 -2.59 -0.61
C LEU A 53 -7.84 -2.49 -0.17
N SER A 54 -8.63 -3.51 -0.50
CA SER A 54 -10.05 -3.54 -0.21
C SER A 54 -10.36 -4.24 1.11
N PHE A 55 -11.49 -3.85 1.70
CA PHE A 55 -12.04 -4.52 2.88
C PHE A 55 -13.54 -4.35 2.84
N THR A 56 -14.26 -5.45 3.01
CA THR A 56 -15.72 -5.43 3.14
C THR A 56 -16.10 -5.99 4.49
N ALA A 57 -16.78 -5.18 5.29
CA ALA A 57 -17.20 -5.58 6.63
C ALA A 57 -18.24 -6.70 6.56
N ALA A 58 -18.28 -7.55 7.59
CA ALA A 58 -19.30 -8.58 7.72
C ALA A 58 -20.68 -7.92 7.77
N ALA A 59 -21.66 -8.49 7.06
CA ALA A 59 -23.03 -7.97 7.01
C ALA A 59 -23.99 -9.12 6.80
N GLY A 60 -25.04 -9.16 7.63
CA GLY A 60 -26.04 -10.22 7.55
C GLY A 60 -25.39 -11.59 7.70
N ASN A 61 -25.59 -12.46 6.70
CA ASN A 61 -25.00 -13.79 6.70
C ASN A 61 -23.65 -13.85 6.03
N ASN A 62 -23.12 -12.71 5.60
CA ASN A 62 -21.83 -12.64 4.90
C ASN A 62 -20.71 -12.33 5.87
N ALA A 63 -19.63 -13.12 5.81
CA ALA A 63 -18.44 -12.84 6.59
C ALA A 63 -17.69 -11.64 6.00
N ALA A 64 -16.84 -11.02 6.81
CA ALA A 64 -15.96 -9.97 6.33
C ALA A 64 -15.03 -10.51 5.24
N VAL A 65 -14.75 -9.68 4.24
CA VAL A 65 -13.86 -10.03 3.13
C VAL A 65 -12.64 -9.12 3.19
N TYR A 66 -11.46 -9.73 3.22
CA TYR A 66 -10.19 -9.02 3.30
C TYR A 66 -9.46 -9.13 1.97
N GLY A 67 -9.00 -8.00 1.44
CA GLY A 67 -8.15 -8.00 0.26
C GLY A 67 -6.78 -8.59 0.58
N THR A 68 -6.06 -8.98 -0.46
CA THR A 68 -4.72 -9.52 -0.33
C THR A 68 -3.71 -8.44 -0.68
N PRO A 69 -2.90 -7.96 0.27
CA PRO A 69 -1.91 -6.93 -0.04
C PRO A 69 -0.91 -7.43 -1.07
N ALA A 70 -0.52 -6.57 -1.99
CA ALA A 70 0.44 -6.91 -3.03
C ALA A 70 1.63 -5.95 -3.06
N ALA A 71 1.48 -4.73 -2.56
CA ALA A 71 2.53 -3.72 -2.64
C ALA A 71 2.26 -2.57 -1.69
N VAL A 72 3.29 -1.76 -1.45
CA VAL A 72 3.17 -0.50 -0.73
C VAL A 72 3.66 0.62 -1.65
N LEU A 73 2.82 1.62 -1.87
CA LEU A 73 3.17 2.78 -2.69
C LEU A 73 4.23 3.61 -1.95
N ILE A 74 5.27 4.00 -2.65
CA ILE A 74 6.36 4.75 -2.02
C ILE A 74 6.51 6.17 -2.55
N LYS A 75 5.62 6.59 -3.43
CA LYS A 75 5.61 7.94 -3.97
C LYS A 75 4.16 8.35 -4.26
N ASP A 76 3.82 9.60 -3.97
CA ASP A 76 2.47 10.10 -4.21
C ASP A 76 2.11 10.00 -5.69
N ILE A 77 0.84 9.66 -5.97
CA ILE A 77 0.35 9.53 -7.34
C ILE A 77 -1.13 9.85 -7.40
N ASP A 78 -1.57 10.39 -8.52
CA ASP A 78 -2.99 10.69 -8.75
C ASP A 78 -3.52 9.81 -9.88
N ALA A 79 -4.39 8.87 -9.52
CA ALA A 79 -5.06 7.97 -10.46
C ALA A 79 -6.58 8.18 -10.42
N THR A 80 -7.02 9.42 -10.22
CA THR A 80 -8.43 9.75 -10.09
C THR A 80 -9.19 9.53 -11.39
N SER A 81 -8.70 10.06 -12.51
CA SER A 81 -9.44 10.04 -13.76
C SER A 81 -8.80 9.19 -14.85
N ALA A 82 -7.61 8.68 -14.61
CA ALA A 82 -6.89 7.83 -15.59
C ALA A 82 -5.93 6.92 -14.86
N ASP A 83 -5.55 5.82 -15.54
CA ASP A 83 -4.47 4.98 -15.04
C ASP A 83 -3.19 5.81 -14.89
N ALA A 84 -2.39 5.50 -13.89
CA ALA A 84 -1.14 6.20 -13.64
C ALA A 84 -0.06 5.19 -13.31
N THR A 85 1.19 5.55 -13.57
CA THR A 85 2.32 4.69 -13.21
C THR A 85 2.79 5.05 -11.81
N GLY A 86 2.75 4.07 -10.90
CA GLY A 86 3.17 4.26 -9.53
C GLY A 86 4.46 3.50 -9.22
N LEU A 87 5.24 4.00 -8.29
CA LEU A 87 6.42 3.33 -7.81
C LEU A 87 6.09 2.67 -6.47
N VAL A 88 6.33 1.37 -6.39
CA VAL A 88 5.93 0.57 -5.23
C VAL A 88 7.07 -0.33 -4.77
N VAL A 89 7.01 -0.81 -3.52
CA VAL A 89 7.82 -1.96 -3.08
C VAL A 89 6.90 -3.18 -3.06
N VAL A 90 7.39 -4.28 -3.62
CA VAL A 90 6.59 -5.50 -3.78
C VAL A 90 7.19 -6.69 -3.01
N ARG A 91 8.42 -6.56 -2.50
CA ARG A 91 9.10 -7.64 -1.78
C ARG A 91 10.30 -7.13 -1.00
N HIS A 92 10.67 -7.88 0.02
CA HIS A 92 11.94 -7.73 0.77
C HIS A 92 12.28 -6.29 1.17
N ALA A 93 11.39 -5.67 1.92
CA ALA A 93 11.59 -4.32 2.42
C ALA A 93 11.14 -4.21 3.87
N ILE A 94 11.65 -3.21 4.57
CA ILE A 94 11.14 -2.83 5.89
C ILE A 94 10.49 -1.47 5.71
N VAL A 95 9.23 -1.37 6.12
CA VAL A 95 8.46 -0.13 5.99
C VAL A 95 8.04 0.37 7.36
N ALA A 96 7.84 1.68 7.47
CA ALA A 96 7.39 2.28 8.72
C ALA A 96 5.90 2.02 8.90
N GLU A 97 5.54 1.26 9.95
CA GLU A 97 4.16 0.87 10.21
C GLU A 97 3.24 2.07 10.34
N ASN A 98 3.69 3.12 11.02
CA ASN A 98 2.87 4.30 11.26
C ASN A 98 2.73 5.19 10.03
N LYS A 99 3.42 4.89 8.94
CA LYS A 99 3.30 5.63 7.69
C LYS A 99 2.46 4.89 6.65
N LEU A 100 2.06 3.66 6.94
CA LEU A 100 1.17 2.91 6.05
C LEU A 100 -0.22 3.53 6.06
N LYS A 101 -0.84 3.58 4.89
CA LYS A 101 -2.16 4.17 4.71
C LYS A 101 -3.11 3.14 4.12
N TYR A 102 -4.28 3.05 4.71
CA TYR A 102 -5.31 2.09 4.29
C TYR A 102 -6.57 2.87 3.90
N ALA A 103 -7.35 2.29 2.98
CA ALA A 103 -8.64 2.86 2.60
C ALA A 103 -9.74 2.57 3.62
N PHE A 104 -9.39 1.92 4.74
CA PHE A 104 -10.32 1.52 5.80
C PHE A 104 -9.62 1.67 7.14
N SER A 105 -10.40 1.59 8.22
CA SER A 105 -9.88 1.79 9.58
C SER A 105 -10.10 0.60 10.51
N ASP A 106 -10.62 -0.52 10.00
CA ASP A 106 -10.88 -1.71 10.82
C ASP A 106 -9.57 -2.32 11.31
N ALA A 107 -9.43 -2.48 12.63
CA ALA A 107 -8.18 -2.95 13.23
C ALA A 107 -7.82 -4.37 12.81
N THR A 108 -8.83 -5.26 12.67
CA THR A 108 -8.60 -6.63 12.23
C THR A 108 -8.13 -6.67 10.79
N ALA A 109 -8.75 -5.85 9.93
CA ALA A 109 -8.36 -5.77 8.52
C ALA A 109 -6.95 -5.23 8.38
N ILE A 110 -6.57 -4.25 9.20
CA ILE A 110 -5.20 -3.71 9.18
C ILE A 110 -4.19 -4.78 9.64
N ALA A 111 -4.53 -5.54 10.68
CA ALA A 111 -3.65 -6.63 11.14
C ALA A 111 -3.47 -7.69 10.06
N ASN A 112 -4.56 -8.07 9.38
CA ASN A 112 -4.48 -9.02 8.27
C ASN A 112 -3.64 -8.47 7.11
N ALA A 113 -3.73 -7.18 6.83
CA ALA A 113 -2.93 -6.55 5.80
C ALA A 113 -1.43 -6.62 6.13
N LYS A 114 -1.06 -6.36 7.38
CA LYS A 114 0.34 -6.44 7.80
C LYS A 114 0.87 -7.88 7.68
N ASP A 115 0.04 -8.86 8.03
CA ASP A 115 0.42 -10.28 7.87
C ASP A 115 0.61 -10.63 6.39
N GLY A 116 -0.26 -10.13 5.52
CA GLY A 116 -0.14 -10.36 4.09
C GLY A 116 1.12 -9.72 3.50
N LEU A 117 1.48 -8.54 3.96
CA LEU A 117 2.74 -7.89 3.55
C LEU A 117 3.94 -8.70 4.02
N ALA A 118 3.90 -9.23 5.24
CA ALA A 118 4.98 -10.05 5.76
C ALA A 118 5.20 -11.29 4.90
N ALA A 119 4.14 -11.86 4.33
CA ALA A 119 4.24 -13.00 3.43
C ALA A 119 5.00 -12.65 2.14
N LEU A 120 5.04 -11.38 1.76
CA LEU A 120 5.82 -10.89 0.62
C LEU A 120 7.25 -10.51 1.02
N GLY A 121 7.58 -10.64 2.30
CA GLY A 121 8.86 -10.17 2.78
C GLY A 121 8.89 -8.67 3.09
N ILE A 122 7.73 -8.02 3.12
CA ILE A 122 7.61 -6.60 3.49
C ILE A 122 7.25 -6.53 4.97
N VAL A 123 8.20 -6.14 5.79
CA VAL A 123 8.04 -6.11 7.25
C VAL A 123 7.67 -4.70 7.68
N ALA A 124 6.51 -4.56 8.34
CA ALA A 124 6.09 -3.29 8.89
C ALA A 124 6.60 -3.17 10.32
N ARG A 125 7.36 -2.12 10.60
CA ARG A 125 7.91 -1.86 11.93
C ARG A 125 7.53 -0.46 12.36
N LYS A 126 7.45 -0.27 13.67
CA LYS A 126 7.21 1.07 14.20
C LYS A 126 8.37 1.96 13.78
N GLY A 127 8.04 3.03 13.06
CA GLY A 127 9.04 3.97 12.58
C GLY A 127 9.46 4.97 13.64
N GLU A 128 10.64 5.52 13.46
CA GLU A 128 11.15 6.59 14.29
C GLU A 128 10.87 7.94 13.68
#